data_45580aaec4caef19179232690593fa68
#
_entry.id   45580aaec4caef19179232690593fa68
#
_cell.length_a   1.000
_cell.length_b   1.000
_cell.length_c   1.000
_cell.angle_alpha   90.00
_cell.angle_beta   90.00
_cell.angle_gamma   90.00
#
_symmetry.space_group_name_H-M   'P 1'
#
loop_
_entity.id
_entity.type
_entity.pdbx_description
1 polymer ?
#
loop_
_entity_poly.entity_id
_entity_poly.type
_entity_poly.pdbx_seq_one_letter_code
_entity_poly.pdbx_strand_id
1 'polypeptide(L)'
;MIQCLLRSTSTDVAKASMSQLSRHKRRGRFPPFWKIALSAFLSLSLVSCTNEDERFEKQMQQILSWSASAEMILDARIAKNVPEGFTDLAVEKCQTEISDIASQLPQTARTAHARAAVLMLNGLISAAHDEIGHGRLEQGHQHIAELHRYQAEQRSTLGAGG
;
A
#
# COMPACT_ATOMS: atom_id res chain seq x y z
N MET A 1 2.53 -20.14 26.52
CA MET A 1 3.50 -19.71 27.55
C MET A 1 4.55 -18.88 26.87
N ILE A 2 4.49 -17.58 26.97
CA ILE A 2 5.50 -16.59 27.33
C ILE A 2 4.81 -15.24 27.20
N GLN A 3 4.44 -14.72 28.37
CA GLN A 3 4.14 -13.30 28.63
C GLN A 3 5.45 -12.54 28.70
N CYS A 4 5.31 -11.25 28.55
CA CYS A 4 6.20 -10.16 28.95
C CYS A 4 6.51 -9.26 27.74
N LEU A 5 6.35 -7.97 27.77
CA LEU A 5 6.37 -6.99 28.86
C LEU A 5 5.70 -5.69 28.38
N LEU A 6 4.69 -5.29 29.10
CA LEU A 6 4.26 -3.91 29.23
C LEU A 6 5.43 -3.07 29.74
N ARG A 7 5.77 -1.98 29.09
CA ARG A 7 6.53 -0.90 29.70
C ARG A 7 5.83 0.42 29.46
N SER A 8 4.98 0.72 30.43
CA SER A 8 4.51 2.03 30.78
C SER A 8 5.70 2.91 31.15
N THR A 9 5.86 4.06 30.50
CA THR A 9 6.60 5.17 31.08
C THR A 9 5.72 6.40 31.06
N SER A 10 5.05 6.57 32.18
CA SER A 10 4.55 7.82 32.70
C SER A 10 5.73 8.76 32.93
N THR A 11 5.66 9.96 32.42
CA THR A 11 6.42 11.08 32.95
C THR A 11 5.54 12.31 33.05
N ASP A 12 5.03 12.49 34.26
CA ASP A 12 4.69 13.79 34.83
C ASP A 12 5.90 14.71 34.78
N VAL A 13 5.75 15.87 34.15
CA VAL A 13 6.54 17.04 34.46
C VAL A 13 5.64 18.26 34.38
N ALA A 14 5.11 18.60 35.50
CA ALA A 14 5.39 19.80 36.26
C ALA A 14 4.78 21.09 35.75
N LYS A 15 3.71 21.45 36.50
CA LYS A 15 3.30 22.83 36.82
C LYS A 15 4.49 23.67 37.29
N ALA A 16 4.67 24.80 36.65
CA ALA A 16 5.19 26.07 37.18
C ALA A 16 5.29 27.00 35.96
N SER A 17 4.81 28.21 35.91
CA SER A 17 4.71 29.29 36.85
C SER A 17 3.85 30.38 36.19
N MET A 18 2.76 30.73 36.81
CA MET A 18 2.10 32.05 36.61
C MET A 18 3.00 33.10 37.21
N SER A 19 3.26 34.12 36.47
CA SER A 19 3.29 35.53 36.85
C SER A 19 4.33 36.26 36.00
N GLN A 20 3.89 37.14 35.19
CA GLN A 20 4.28 38.54 35.13
C GLN A 20 3.41 39.25 34.11
N LEU A 21 2.46 40.01 34.65
CA LEU A 21 1.84 41.13 33.98
C LEU A 21 2.91 42.14 33.59
N SER A 22 3.00 42.50 32.36
CA SER A 22 3.49 43.83 32.01
C SER A 22 2.77 44.33 30.75
N ARG A 23 1.86 45.27 30.97
CA ARG A 23 1.19 46.06 29.96
C ARG A 23 2.23 46.85 29.18
N HIS A 24 2.50 46.48 27.96
CA HIS A 24 3.09 47.38 26.98
C HIS A 24 2.16 47.52 25.80
N LYS A 25 1.30 48.56 25.90
CA LYS A 25 0.49 49.14 24.84
C LYS A 25 1.43 49.78 23.82
N ARG A 26 2.05 49.00 22.93
CA ARG A 26 2.71 49.54 21.74
C ARG A 26 1.78 49.34 20.55
N ARG A 27 1.19 50.44 20.07
CA ARG A 27 0.67 50.55 18.72
C ARG A 27 1.81 50.31 17.74
N GLY A 28 2.03 49.04 17.41
CA GLY A 28 2.96 48.63 16.37
C GLY A 28 2.19 48.61 15.04
N ARG A 29 2.54 49.51 14.16
CA ARG A 29 2.24 49.46 12.74
C ARG A 29 2.75 48.11 12.23
N PHE A 30 1.83 47.17 11.95
CA PHE A 30 2.19 45.87 11.37
C PHE A 30 2.78 46.10 9.97
N PRO A 31 4.04 45.69 9.71
CA PRO A 31 4.67 45.80 8.42
C PRO A 31 3.93 44.91 7.39
N PRO A 32 3.92 45.25 6.10
CA PRO A 32 3.19 44.53 5.06
C PRO A 32 3.74 43.09 4.76
N PHE A 33 4.75 42.64 5.49
CA PHE A 33 5.38 41.32 5.34
C PHE A 33 4.44 40.16 5.69
N TRP A 34 3.36 40.36 6.46
CA TRP A 34 2.40 39.31 6.77
C TRP A 34 1.64 38.82 5.51
N LYS A 35 1.35 39.71 4.57
CA LYS A 35 0.64 39.34 3.35
C LYS A 35 1.51 38.43 2.44
N ILE A 36 2.83 38.59 2.48
CA ILE A 36 3.77 37.78 1.72
C ILE A 36 3.96 36.41 2.37
N ALA A 37 4.00 36.32 3.71
CA ALA A 37 4.12 35.07 4.43
C ALA A 37 2.87 34.17 4.27
N LEU A 38 1.67 34.77 4.24
CA LEU A 38 0.42 34.00 4.06
C LEU A 38 0.30 33.44 2.63
N SER A 39 0.78 34.17 1.62
CA SER A 39 0.80 33.71 0.22
C SER A 39 1.79 32.57 -0.02
N ALA A 40 2.94 32.58 0.65
CA ALA A 40 3.93 31.49 0.54
C ALA A 40 3.46 30.19 1.22
N PHE A 41 2.67 30.29 2.29
CA PHE A 41 2.14 29.12 3.00
C PHE A 41 1.03 28.40 2.21
N LEU A 42 0.25 29.15 1.41
CA LEU A 42 -0.82 28.57 0.59
C LEU A 42 -0.27 27.80 -0.62
N SER A 43 0.90 28.18 -1.14
CA SER A 43 1.52 27.52 -2.30
C SER A 43 2.18 26.18 -1.94
N LEU A 44 2.59 25.94 -0.69
CA LEU A 44 3.17 24.66 -0.27
C LEU A 44 2.12 23.55 -0.09
N SER A 45 0.85 23.90 0.09
CA SER A 45 -0.21 22.92 0.32
C SER A 45 -0.65 22.18 -0.96
N LEU A 46 -0.35 22.70 -2.14
CA LEU A 46 -0.75 22.11 -3.43
C LEU A 46 0.21 21.01 -3.94
N VAL A 47 1.43 20.96 -3.42
CA VAL A 47 2.44 19.95 -3.83
C VAL A 47 2.24 18.61 -3.12
N SER A 48 1.48 18.56 -2.03
CA SER A 48 1.30 17.34 -1.22
C SER A 48 0.36 16.32 -1.87
N CYS A 49 -0.65 16.75 -2.63
CA CYS A 49 -1.64 15.83 -3.21
C CYS A 49 -1.10 15.02 -4.39
N THR A 50 -0.19 15.58 -5.20
CA THR A 50 0.40 14.87 -6.35
C THR A 50 1.30 13.72 -5.92
N ASN A 51 1.98 13.83 -4.79
CA ASN A 51 2.88 12.80 -4.26
C ASN A 51 2.14 11.55 -3.74
N GLU A 52 0.93 11.70 -3.21
CA GLU A 52 0.16 10.56 -2.68
C GLU A 52 -0.44 9.71 -3.80
N ASP A 53 -0.95 10.35 -4.85
CA ASP A 53 -1.51 9.66 -6.01
C ASP A 53 -0.41 8.91 -6.78
N GLU A 54 0.72 9.52 -7.03
CA GLU A 54 1.87 8.88 -7.67
C GLU A 54 2.41 7.70 -6.85
N ARG A 55 2.46 7.85 -5.53
CA ARG A 55 2.87 6.77 -4.63
C ARG A 55 1.89 5.60 -4.66
N PHE A 56 0.59 5.89 -4.65
CA PHE A 56 -0.45 4.88 -4.76
C PHE A 56 -0.34 4.10 -6.09
N GLU A 57 -0.18 4.80 -7.20
CA GLU A 57 -0.02 4.17 -8.52
C GLU A 57 1.21 3.27 -8.58
N LYS A 58 2.35 3.71 -8.06
CA LYS A 58 3.58 2.91 -7.97
C LYS A 58 3.36 1.64 -7.12
N GLN A 59 2.66 1.75 -5.99
CA GLN A 59 2.35 0.59 -5.15
C GLN A 59 1.43 -0.40 -5.88
N MET A 60 0.41 0.08 -6.57
CA MET A 60 -0.46 -0.80 -7.36
C MET A 60 0.26 -1.44 -8.53
N GLN A 61 1.15 -0.73 -9.23
CA GLN A 61 2.00 -1.31 -10.28
C GLN A 61 2.92 -2.40 -9.74
N GLN A 62 3.49 -2.23 -8.54
CA GLN A 62 4.30 -3.25 -7.88
C GLN A 62 3.48 -4.50 -7.53
N ILE A 63 2.27 -4.33 -6.99
CA ILE A 63 1.34 -5.44 -6.71
C ILE A 63 1.03 -6.21 -7.99
N LEU A 64 0.70 -5.54 -9.08
CA LEU A 64 0.43 -6.18 -10.36
C LEU A 64 1.67 -6.87 -10.95
N SER A 65 2.87 -6.35 -10.71
CA SER A 65 4.12 -6.98 -11.12
C SER A 65 4.38 -8.29 -10.36
N TRP A 66 4.19 -8.30 -9.04
CA TRP A 66 4.31 -9.52 -8.23
C TRP A 66 3.25 -10.57 -8.60
N SER A 67 2.02 -10.12 -8.86
CA SER A 67 0.95 -10.99 -9.32
C SER A 67 1.26 -11.62 -10.69
N ALA A 68 1.84 -10.87 -11.63
CA ALA A 68 2.28 -11.40 -12.92
C ALA A 68 3.47 -12.38 -12.77
N SER A 69 4.34 -12.15 -11.79
CA SER A 69 5.43 -13.09 -11.48
C SER A 69 4.89 -14.42 -10.95
N ALA A 70 3.87 -14.39 -10.09
CA ALA A 70 3.19 -15.59 -9.61
C ALA A 70 2.53 -16.37 -10.77
N GLU A 71 1.82 -15.67 -11.67
CA GLU A 71 1.23 -16.25 -12.88
C GLU A 71 2.28 -16.98 -13.71
N MET A 72 3.41 -16.34 -14.02
CA MET A 72 4.50 -16.92 -14.79
C MET A 72 5.09 -18.19 -14.13
N ILE A 73 5.21 -18.19 -12.79
CA ILE A 73 5.71 -19.34 -12.04
C ILE A 73 4.74 -20.52 -12.12
N LEU A 74 3.44 -20.26 -11.99
CA LEU A 74 2.38 -21.27 -12.08
C LEU A 74 2.30 -21.88 -13.49
N ASP A 75 2.39 -21.06 -14.54
CA ASP A 75 2.49 -21.53 -15.92
C ASP A 75 3.71 -22.40 -16.16
N ALA A 76 4.88 -21.99 -15.63
CA ALA A 76 6.09 -22.77 -15.73
C ALA A 76 5.98 -24.13 -15.00
N ARG A 77 5.22 -24.18 -13.89
CA ARG A 77 4.92 -25.42 -13.16
C ARG A 77 4.02 -26.35 -13.97
N ILE A 78 2.97 -25.84 -14.58
CA ILE A 78 2.09 -26.62 -15.47
C ILE A 78 2.89 -27.18 -16.64
N ALA A 79 3.77 -26.38 -17.23
CA ALA A 79 4.69 -26.80 -18.30
C ALA A 79 5.79 -27.76 -17.83
N LYS A 80 5.85 -28.09 -16.52
CA LYS A 80 6.88 -28.94 -15.88
C LYS A 80 8.31 -28.38 -16.01
N ASN A 81 8.45 -27.08 -16.21
CA ASN A 81 9.74 -26.41 -16.33
C ASN A 81 10.37 -26.10 -14.97
N VAL A 82 9.58 -26.12 -13.89
CA VAL A 82 10.04 -25.86 -12.52
C VAL A 82 9.54 -26.94 -11.56
N PRO A 83 10.36 -27.31 -10.55
CA PRO A 83 9.97 -28.28 -9.53
C PRO A 83 8.94 -27.70 -8.55
N GLU A 84 8.15 -28.57 -7.92
CA GLU A 84 7.09 -28.22 -6.98
C GLU A 84 7.59 -27.36 -5.81
N GLY A 85 8.60 -27.78 -5.10
CA GLY A 85 9.13 -27.04 -3.96
C GLY A 85 9.66 -25.65 -4.31
N PHE A 86 10.11 -25.42 -5.55
CA PHE A 86 10.43 -24.07 -6.02
C PHE A 86 9.15 -23.24 -6.23
N THR A 87 8.12 -23.87 -6.82
CA THR A 87 6.83 -23.21 -7.06
C THR A 87 6.22 -22.73 -5.75
N ASP A 88 6.18 -23.60 -4.72
CA ASP A 88 5.61 -23.28 -3.40
C ASP A 88 6.29 -22.05 -2.78
N LEU A 89 7.62 -22.07 -2.70
CA LEU A 89 8.39 -20.97 -2.13
C LEU A 89 8.25 -19.66 -2.93
N ALA A 90 8.24 -19.77 -4.25
CA ALA A 90 8.18 -18.58 -5.11
C ALA A 90 6.79 -17.95 -5.11
N VAL A 91 5.72 -18.74 -5.10
CA VAL A 91 4.34 -18.25 -4.98
C VAL A 91 4.11 -17.63 -3.60
N GLU A 92 4.54 -18.29 -2.51
CA GLU A 92 4.47 -17.74 -1.16
C GLU A 92 5.19 -16.38 -1.07
N LYS A 93 6.38 -16.27 -1.67
CA LYS A 93 7.12 -15.01 -1.72
C LYS A 93 6.32 -13.91 -2.46
N CYS A 94 5.74 -14.22 -3.62
CA CYS A 94 4.91 -13.25 -4.35
C CYS A 94 3.71 -12.77 -3.52
N GLN A 95 3.00 -13.68 -2.86
CA GLN A 95 1.84 -13.36 -2.03
C GLN A 95 2.22 -12.52 -0.80
N THR A 96 3.38 -12.82 -0.18
CA THR A 96 3.91 -12.04 0.93
C THR A 96 4.21 -10.60 0.48
N GLU A 97 4.91 -10.41 -0.63
CA GLU A 97 5.23 -9.08 -1.15
C GLU A 97 3.97 -8.28 -1.51
N ILE A 98 2.98 -8.92 -2.15
CA ILE A 98 1.68 -8.30 -2.44
C ILE A 98 1.00 -7.84 -1.15
N SER A 99 0.99 -8.67 -0.11
CA SER A 99 0.36 -8.37 1.17
C SER A 99 1.08 -7.25 1.92
N ASP A 100 2.41 -7.26 1.90
CA ASP A 100 3.24 -6.24 2.55
C ASP A 100 3.04 -4.86 1.91
N ILE A 101 3.01 -4.79 0.58
CA ILE A 101 2.74 -3.53 -0.14
C ILE A 101 1.31 -3.07 0.16
N ALA A 102 0.33 -3.98 0.13
CA ALA A 102 -1.07 -3.64 0.42
C ALA A 102 -1.29 -3.12 1.85
N SER A 103 -0.51 -3.62 2.81
CA SER A 103 -0.56 -3.17 4.20
C SER A 103 -0.12 -1.71 4.36
N GLN A 104 0.72 -1.22 3.46
CA GLN A 104 1.24 0.16 3.45
C GLN A 104 0.31 1.14 2.74
N LEU A 105 -0.77 0.67 2.10
CA LEU A 105 -1.76 1.55 1.49
C LEU A 105 -2.51 2.35 2.56
N PRO A 106 -2.69 3.66 2.39
CA PRO A 106 -3.41 4.50 3.35
C PRO A 106 -4.87 4.03 3.52
N GLN A 107 -5.49 4.38 4.67
CA GLN A 107 -6.87 3.98 4.99
C GLN A 107 -7.87 5.01 4.42
N THR A 108 -8.06 5.02 3.10
CA THR A 108 -9.01 5.91 2.42
C THR A 108 -10.08 5.12 1.67
N ALA A 109 -11.16 5.78 1.24
CA ALA A 109 -12.18 5.12 0.42
C ALA A 109 -11.63 4.59 -0.91
N ARG A 110 -10.71 5.33 -1.55
CA ARG A 110 -10.01 4.91 -2.79
C ARG A 110 -9.20 3.62 -2.58
N THR A 111 -8.49 3.53 -1.47
CA THR A 111 -7.65 2.36 -1.16
C THR A 111 -8.45 1.16 -0.65
N ALA A 112 -9.69 1.34 -0.19
CA ALA A 112 -10.58 0.24 0.13
C ALA A 112 -10.85 -0.63 -1.12
N HIS A 113 -11.08 0.00 -2.29
CA HIS A 113 -11.24 -0.72 -3.54
C HIS A 113 -9.94 -1.45 -3.96
N ALA A 114 -8.80 -0.79 -3.83
CA ALA A 114 -7.50 -1.40 -4.10
C ALA A 114 -7.21 -2.62 -3.21
N ARG A 115 -7.56 -2.56 -1.93
CA ARG A 115 -7.43 -3.71 -1.03
C ARG A 115 -8.34 -4.88 -1.43
N ALA A 116 -9.55 -4.60 -1.86
CA ALA A 116 -10.43 -5.63 -2.41
C ALA A 116 -9.82 -6.28 -3.66
N ALA A 117 -9.21 -5.47 -4.54
CA ALA A 117 -8.48 -5.98 -5.70
C ALA A 117 -7.30 -6.88 -5.31
N VAL A 118 -6.53 -6.50 -4.29
CA VAL A 118 -5.42 -7.32 -3.75
C VAL A 118 -5.92 -8.65 -3.19
N LEU A 119 -7.01 -8.65 -2.44
CA LEU A 119 -7.60 -9.89 -1.92
C LEU A 119 -8.04 -10.82 -3.05
N MET A 120 -8.62 -10.28 -4.12
CA MET A 120 -9.01 -11.06 -5.30
C MET A 120 -7.78 -11.64 -5.99
N LEU A 121 -6.72 -10.85 -6.24
CA LEU A 121 -5.48 -11.33 -6.85
C LEU A 121 -4.85 -12.47 -6.03
N ASN A 122 -4.70 -12.29 -4.73
CA ASN A 122 -4.16 -13.35 -3.85
C ASN A 122 -5.06 -14.59 -3.83
N GLY A 123 -6.37 -14.42 -3.85
CA GLY A 123 -7.32 -15.54 -3.91
C GLY A 123 -7.17 -16.36 -5.18
N LEU A 124 -7.04 -15.70 -6.34
CA LEU A 124 -6.83 -16.38 -7.63
C LEU A 124 -5.47 -17.08 -7.71
N ILE A 125 -4.41 -16.46 -7.18
CA ILE A 125 -3.07 -17.08 -7.10
C ILE A 125 -3.13 -18.34 -6.22
N SER A 126 -3.75 -18.27 -5.03
CA SER A 126 -3.90 -19.41 -4.14
C SER A 126 -4.71 -20.54 -4.78
N ALA A 127 -5.85 -20.20 -5.40
CA ALA A 127 -6.70 -21.20 -6.06
C ALA A 127 -5.95 -21.90 -7.20
N ALA A 128 -5.25 -21.15 -8.05
CA ALA A 128 -4.44 -21.75 -9.13
C ALA A 128 -3.34 -22.66 -8.57
N HIS A 129 -2.63 -22.21 -7.53
CA HIS A 129 -1.56 -22.98 -6.90
C HIS A 129 -2.09 -24.29 -6.30
N ASP A 130 -3.20 -24.24 -5.56
CA ASP A 130 -3.82 -25.41 -4.95
C ASP A 130 -4.32 -26.41 -5.99
N GLU A 131 -4.96 -25.96 -7.06
CA GLU A 131 -5.44 -26.82 -8.13
C GLU A 131 -4.27 -27.54 -8.85
N ILE A 132 -3.20 -26.81 -9.14
CA ILE A 132 -1.99 -27.37 -9.78
C ILE A 132 -1.31 -28.37 -8.84
N GLY A 133 -1.18 -28.08 -7.55
CA GLY A 133 -0.60 -28.95 -6.54
C GLY A 133 -1.38 -30.26 -6.37
N HIS A 134 -2.69 -30.25 -6.58
CA HIS A 134 -3.55 -31.43 -6.57
C HIS A 134 -3.64 -32.14 -7.93
N GLY A 135 -2.89 -31.69 -8.95
CA GLY A 135 -2.90 -32.27 -10.28
C GLY A 135 -4.12 -31.92 -11.14
N ARG A 136 -4.96 -30.99 -10.68
CA ARG A 136 -6.15 -30.50 -11.41
C ARG A 136 -5.76 -29.37 -12.37
N LEU A 137 -4.96 -29.72 -13.37
CA LEU A 137 -4.30 -28.74 -14.26
C LEU A 137 -5.30 -27.86 -15.04
N GLU A 138 -6.44 -28.42 -15.44
CA GLU A 138 -7.48 -27.67 -16.18
C GLU A 138 -8.05 -26.55 -15.32
N GLN A 139 -8.38 -26.82 -14.06
CA GLN A 139 -8.86 -25.81 -13.10
C GLN A 139 -7.76 -24.79 -12.79
N GLY A 140 -6.51 -25.25 -12.65
CA GLY A 140 -5.37 -24.35 -12.51
C GLY A 140 -5.24 -23.37 -13.68
N HIS A 141 -5.33 -23.84 -14.91
CA HIS A 141 -5.33 -22.98 -16.10
C HIS A 141 -6.50 -21.97 -16.13
N GLN A 142 -7.69 -22.39 -15.69
CA GLN A 142 -8.86 -21.48 -15.63
C GLN A 142 -8.61 -20.34 -14.65
N HIS A 143 -8.08 -20.62 -13.45
CA HIS A 143 -7.72 -19.59 -12.48
C HIS A 143 -6.59 -18.67 -12.94
N ILE A 144 -5.60 -19.19 -13.65
CA ILE A 144 -4.55 -18.39 -14.29
C ILE A 144 -5.12 -17.45 -15.34
N ALA A 145 -6.01 -17.93 -16.20
CA ALA A 145 -6.66 -17.10 -17.21
C ALA A 145 -7.53 -15.99 -16.56
N GLU A 146 -8.21 -16.31 -15.48
CA GLU A 146 -8.98 -15.32 -14.70
C GLU A 146 -8.05 -14.29 -14.04
N LEU A 147 -6.93 -14.73 -13.45
CA LEU A 147 -5.90 -13.86 -12.87
C LEU A 147 -5.35 -12.89 -13.92
N HIS A 148 -4.99 -13.38 -15.11
CA HIS A 148 -4.52 -12.56 -16.23
C HIS A 148 -5.55 -11.49 -16.63
N ARG A 149 -6.81 -11.89 -16.81
CA ARG A 149 -7.91 -10.95 -17.14
C ARG A 149 -8.06 -9.89 -16.08
N TYR A 150 -8.06 -10.28 -14.81
CA TYR A 150 -8.21 -9.34 -13.70
C TYR A 150 -7.05 -8.35 -13.59
N GLN A 151 -5.81 -8.81 -13.81
CA GLN A 151 -4.65 -7.93 -13.89
C GLN A 151 -4.76 -6.91 -15.02
N ALA A 152 -5.24 -7.34 -16.21
CA ALA A 152 -5.43 -6.46 -17.35
C ALA A 152 -6.47 -5.37 -17.04
N GLU A 153 -7.57 -5.72 -16.38
CA GLU A 153 -8.59 -4.79 -15.92
C GLU A 153 -8.01 -3.77 -14.94
N GLN A 154 -7.25 -4.22 -13.94
CA GLN A 154 -6.63 -3.31 -12.97
C GLN A 154 -5.61 -2.36 -13.63
N ARG A 155 -4.83 -2.83 -14.61
CA ARG A 155 -3.91 -1.96 -15.37
C ARG A 155 -4.65 -0.89 -16.17
N SER A 156 -5.79 -1.24 -16.77
CA SER A 156 -6.61 -0.29 -17.54
C SER A 156 -7.19 0.82 -16.65
N THR A 157 -7.59 0.49 -15.43
CA THR A 157 -8.11 1.49 -14.47
C THR A 157 -7.03 2.44 -13.98
N LEU A 158 -5.79 1.98 -13.81
CA LEU A 158 -4.66 2.83 -13.44
C LEU A 158 -4.28 3.78 -14.57
N GLY A 159 -4.28 3.32 -15.84
CA GLY A 159 -3.95 4.14 -16.99
C GLY A 159 -5.01 5.18 -17.37
N ALA A 160 -6.27 5.00 -16.96
CA ALA A 160 -7.37 5.92 -17.24
C ALA A 160 -7.46 7.10 -16.25
N GLY A 161 -6.70 7.07 -15.16
CA GLY A 161 -6.71 8.07 -14.09
C GLY A 161 -5.60 9.13 -14.16
N GLY A 162 -4.73 9.09 -15.21
CA GLY A 162 -3.56 9.96 -15.40
C GLY A 162 -3.80 11.13 -16.39
#